data_3bba4f1fd0636d3896ded860178e3064
#
_entry.id   3bba4f1fd0636d3896ded860178e3064
#
_cell.length_a   1.000
_cell.length_b   1.000
_cell.length_c   1.000
_cell.angle_alpha   90.00
_cell.angle_beta   90.00
_cell.angle_gamma   90.00
#
_symmetry.space_group_name_H-M   'P 1'
#
loop_
_entity.id
_entity.type
_entity.pdbx_description
1 polymer ?
#
loop_
_entity_poly.entity_id
_entity_poly.type
_entity_poly.pdbx_seq_one_letter_code
_entity_poly.pdbx_strand_id
1 'polypeptide(L)'
;PYTTLFRSELGADEDQLEFPVIYASARDGYASEDYHEPGTDMKPLFDAIVKEIPAPQGDMNGGLQLLISNIDSDKFVGRIGVGRVERGTAKNGEAAVLCHTDGTTQNVRIAKLYQFEGLKRVECDTATVGDIVCVSGVQDINIGETICSNDCVEPLPFVKIDEPTVSMNFIVNNSPFAGREGKYVTSRNLRDRLFKEIETNVALRVEETDSADTFKVSGRGELHLSILIETMRRQNYEFQVSRPQVITKMIDGKLHEPMEFLIIEVPDTYVGPVMEKLGSRKGELINMGTREGGVTHIEFRIPSRGLMGYRPEFLTDTNGNGIMNHVFDGYEPRSEEHTSEL
;
A
#
# COMPACT_ATOMS: atom_id res chain seq x y z
N PRO A 1 19.92 11.16 -20.86
CA PRO A 1 19.05 12.27 -21.24
C PRO A 1 17.62 12.09 -20.75
N TYR A 2 16.99 10.92 -20.95
CA TYR A 2 15.60 10.69 -20.53
C TYR A 2 15.40 10.72 -19.00
N THR A 3 16.34 10.16 -18.22
CA THR A 3 16.26 10.16 -16.76
C THR A 3 16.37 11.56 -16.16
N THR A 4 17.15 12.44 -16.73
CA THR A 4 17.29 13.83 -16.26
C THR A 4 16.01 14.64 -16.52
N LEU A 5 15.41 14.50 -17.72
CA LEU A 5 14.13 15.11 -18.06
C LEU A 5 13.01 14.64 -17.12
N PHE A 6 12.90 13.34 -16.91
CA PHE A 6 11.91 12.74 -16.01
C PHE A 6 12.07 13.23 -14.56
N ARG A 7 13.30 13.32 -14.05
CA ARG A 7 13.55 13.84 -12.70
C ARG A 7 13.21 15.34 -12.59
N SER A 8 13.54 16.13 -13.60
CA SER A 8 13.19 17.56 -13.66
C SER A 8 11.67 17.77 -13.68
N GLU A 9 10.91 16.94 -14.41
CA GLU A 9 9.44 16.96 -14.40
C GLU A 9 8.84 16.61 -13.04
N LEU A 10 9.53 15.78 -12.24
CA LEU A 10 9.16 15.47 -10.87
C LEU A 10 9.60 16.51 -9.83
N GLY A 11 10.19 17.63 -10.29
CA GLY A 11 10.63 18.72 -9.40
C GLY A 11 11.93 18.43 -8.67
N ALA A 12 12.81 17.59 -9.23
CA ALA A 12 14.14 17.32 -8.65
C ALA A 12 14.99 18.59 -8.62
N ASP A 13 15.72 18.80 -7.53
CA ASP A 13 16.72 19.87 -7.39
C ASP A 13 18.03 19.52 -8.12
N GLU A 14 18.97 20.48 -8.14
CA GLU A 14 20.25 20.32 -8.85
C GLU A 14 21.07 19.13 -8.31
N ASP A 15 21.09 18.92 -6.99
CA ASP A 15 21.80 17.81 -6.36
C ASP A 15 21.20 16.44 -6.73
N GLN A 16 19.87 16.40 -6.91
CA GLN A 16 19.16 15.18 -7.34
C GLN A 16 19.30 14.90 -8.84
N LEU A 17 19.71 15.90 -9.64
CA LEU A 17 19.97 15.73 -11.07
C LEU A 17 21.39 15.22 -11.35
N GLU A 18 22.35 15.50 -10.46
CA GLU A 18 23.70 14.92 -10.52
C GLU A 18 23.77 13.63 -9.73
N PHE A 19 23.85 12.50 -10.40
CA PHE A 19 23.91 11.18 -9.78
C PHE A 19 24.86 10.25 -10.56
N PRO A 20 25.59 9.38 -9.85
CA PRO A 20 26.42 8.37 -10.50
C PRO A 20 25.57 7.30 -11.18
N VAL A 21 26.03 6.82 -12.33
CA VAL A 21 25.37 5.74 -13.07
C VAL A 21 26.32 4.55 -13.12
N ILE A 22 25.84 3.40 -12.67
CA ILE A 22 26.55 2.12 -12.73
C ILE A 22 25.78 1.18 -13.67
N TYR A 23 26.50 0.62 -14.63
CA TYR A 23 25.97 -0.37 -15.56
C TYR A 23 26.30 -1.76 -15.04
N ALA A 24 25.29 -2.60 -14.83
CA ALA A 24 25.51 -3.90 -14.20
C ALA A 24 24.69 -5.02 -14.86
N SER A 25 25.24 -6.21 -14.86
CA SER A 25 24.55 -7.46 -15.19
C SER A 25 24.61 -8.39 -13.98
N ALA A 26 23.51 -8.49 -13.22
CA ALA A 26 23.44 -9.40 -12.08
C ALA A 26 23.56 -10.87 -12.50
N ARG A 27 23.08 -11.21 -13.70
CA ARG A 27 23.18 -12.56 -14.26
C ARG A 27 24.62 -12.97 -14.56
N ASP A 28 25.40 -12.05 -15.10
CA ASP A 28 26.76 -12.31 -15.53
C ASP A 28 27.79 -11.92 -14.45
N GLY A 29 27.34 -11.29 -13.34
CA GLY A 29 28.13 -11.04 -12.14
C GLY A 29 29.12 -9.88 -12.26
N TYR A 30 28.84 -8.86 -13.09
CA TYR A 30 29.73 -7.71 -13.23
C TYR A 30 29.00 -6.36 -13.10
N ALA A 31 29.78 -5.32 -12.80
CA ALA A 31 29.36 -3.93 -12.82
C ALA A 31 30.48 -3.05 -13.40
N SER A 32 30.13 -1.93 -14.03
CA SER A 32 31.06 -0.97 -14.63
C SER A 32 30.54 0.46 -14.53
N GLU A 33 31.42 1.43 -14.45
CA GLU A 33 31.10 2.86 -14.60
C GLU A 33 30.97 3.29 -16.07
N ASP A 34 31.51 2.49 -17.01
CA ASP A 34 31.42 2.73 -18.44
C ASP A 34 30.53 1.67 -19.13
N TYR A 35 29.54 2.14 -19.88
CA TYR A 35 28.65 1.26 -20.65
C TYR A 35 29.37 0.43 -21.73
N HIS A 36 30.46 0.96 -22.28
CA HIS A 36 31.22 0.30 -23.36
C HIS A 36 32.26 -0.72 -22.85
N GLU A 37 32.58 -0.64 -21.55
CA GLU A 37 33.57 -1.54 -20.93
C GLU A 37 32.88 -2.43 -19.89
N PRO A 38 32.59 -3.71 -20.23
CA PRO A 38 32.03 -4.64 -19.27
C PRO A 38 33.01 -4.85 -18.11
N GLY A 39 32.51 -4.73 -16.88
CA GLY A 39 33.28 -4.98 -15.68
C GLY A 39 33.64 -6.46 -15.50
N THR A 40 34.51 -6.74 -14.56
CA THR A 40 34.97 -8.11 -14.23
C THR A 40 34.26 -8.70 -13.01
N ASP A 41 33.75 -7.85 -12.15
CA ASP A 41 33.02 -8.21 -10.91
C ASP A 41 32.01 -7.16 -10.50
N MET A 42 31.30 -7.38 -9.39
CA MET A 42 30.28 -6.46 -8.84
C MET A 42 30.86 -5.35 -7.95
N LYS A 43 32.16 -5.28 -7.77
CA LYS A 43 32.81 -4.33 -6.86
C LYS A 43 32.48 -2.86 -7.17
N PRO A 44 32.46 -2.37 -8.44
CA PRO A 44 32.10 -0.99 -8.74
C PRO A 44 30.72 -0.59 -8.21
N LEU A 45 29.74 -1.51 -8.27
CA LEU A 45 28.40 -1.27 -7.71
C LEU A 45 28.46 -1.16 -6.18
N PHE A 46 29.17 -2.06 -5.52
CA PHE A 46 29.28 -2.02 -4.05
C PHE A 46 30.06 -0.80 -3.55
N ASP A 47 31.12 -0.42 -4.24
CA ASP A 47 31.89 0.79 -3.92
C ASP A 47 31.01 2.04 -4.11
N ALA A 48 30.21 2.13 -5.15
CA ALA A 48 29.26 3.22 -5.38
C ALA A 48 28.19 3.27 -4.28
N ILE A 49 27.63 2.14 -3.86
CA ILE A 49 26.64 2.09 -2.76
C ILE A 49 27.26 2.63 -1.47
N VAL A 50 28.47 2.19 -1.10
CA VAL A 50 29.15 2.62 0.13
C VAL A 50 29.50 4.11 0.08
N LYS A 51 29.82 4.64 -1.09
CA LYS A 51 30.20 6.03 -1.27
C LYS A 51 29.00 6.98 -1.27
N GLU A 52 27.94 6.61 -2.00
CA GLU A 52 26.83 7.52 -2.33
C GLU A 52 25.63 7.38 -1.39
N ILE A 53 25.44 6.22 -0.74
CA ILE A 53 24.33 6.03 0.19
C ILE A 53 24.76 6.44 1.61
N PRO A 54 24.19 7.51 2.17
CA PRO A 54 24.56 7.95 3.53
C PRO A 54 24.13 6.91 4.57
N ALA A 55 24.95 6.77 5.60
CA ALA A 55 24.57 5.98 6.78
C ALA A 55 23.34 6.61 7.47
N PRO A 56 22.54 5.81 8.21
CA PRO A 56 21.43 6.32 8.99
C PRO A 56 21.86 7.50 9.88
N GLN A 57 21.08 8.57 9.88
CA GLN A 57 21.33 9.75 10.68
C GLN A 57 20.30 9.83 11.82
N GLY A 58 20.71 10.30 12.98
CA GLY A 58 19.87 10.52 14.14
C GLY A 58 20.68 10.66 15.43
N ASP A 59 20.06 11.17 16.50
CA ASP A 59 20.70 11.33 17.82
C ASP A 59 20.62 10.01 18.59
N MET A 60 21.74 9.32 18.72
CA MET A 60 21.85 8.07 19.50
C MET A 60 21.68 8.26 21.01
N ASN A 61 21.92 9.49 21.53
CA ASN A 61 21.84 9.79 22.94
C ASN A 61 20.50 10.37 23.40
N GLY A 62 19.60 10.67 22.43
CA GLY A 62 18.26 11.17 22.69
C GLY A 62 17.33 10.09 23.24
N GLY A 63 16.15 10.51 23.70
CA GLY A 63 15.09 9.57 24.08
C GLY A 63 14.61 8.74 22.87
N LEU A 64 14.22 7.49 23.12
CA LEU A 64 13.73 6.58 22.07
C LEU A 64 12.61 7.20 21.25
N GLN A 65 12.73 7.10 19.92
CA GLN A 65 11.65 7.27 18.94
C GLN A 65 11.71 6.11 17.95
N LEU A 66 10.68 5.29 17.94
CA LEU A 66 10.53 4.14 17.06
C LEU A 66 9.17 4.25 16.33
N LEU A 67 9.20 4.59 15.05
CA LEU A 67 8.00 4.71 14.22
C LEU A 67 7.61 3.33 13.68
N ILE A 68 6.37 2.94 13.93
CA ILE A 68 5.83 1.67 13.44
C ILE A 68 5.31 1.86 12.00
N SER A 69 5.94 1.18 11.07
CA SER A 69 5.64 1.24 9.64
C SER A 69 4.93 0.00 9.11
N ASN A 70 4.98 -1.11 9.85
CA ASN A 70 4.31 -2.36 9.45
C ASN A 70 3.87 -3.15 10.70
N ILE A 71 2.89 -4.03 10.50
CA ILE A 71 2.39 -4.96 11.53
C ILE A 71 2.54 -6.39 11.02
N ASP A 72 3.04 -7.25 11.89
CA ASP A 72 3.06 -8.70 11.70
C ASP A 72 2.32 -9.37 12.86
N SER A 73 1.99 -10.63 12.72
CA SER A 73 1.36 -11.42 13.79
C SER A 73 2.02 -12.78 13.96
N ASP A 74 2.17 -13.20 15.19
CA ASP A 74 2.68 -14.51 15.54
C ASP A 74 1.70 -15.23 16.48
N LYS A 75 1.53 -16.53 16.31
CA LYS A 75 0.54 -17.32 17.07
C LYS A 75 0.81 -17.37 18.58
N PHE A 76 2.06 -17.16 18.98
CA PHE A 76 2.49 -17.28 20.39
C PHE A 76 2.70 -15.91 21.04
N VAL A 77 3.15 -14.94 20.26
CA VAL A 77 3.55 -13.61 20.74
C VAL A 77 2.46 -12.57 20.49
N GLY A 78 1.52 -12.89 19.59
CA GLY A 78 0.45 -12.00 19.18
C GLY A 78 0.93 -10.96 18.15
N ARG A 79 0.43 -9.74 18.27
CA ARG A 79 0.71 -8.63 17.35
C ARG A 79 2.14 -8.13 17.55
N ILE A 80 2.84 -7.89 16.45
CA ILE A 80 4.24 -7.46 16.41
C ILE A 80 4.31 -6.18 15.56
N GLY A 81 4.76 -5.09 16.16
CA GLY A 81 5.06 -3.87 15.43
C GLY A 81 6.44 -3.95 14.78
N VAL A 82 6.53 -3.62 13.50
CA VAL A 82 7.80 -3.49 12.77
C VAL A 82 8.03 -2.02 12.47
N GLY A 83 9.20 -1.52 12.84
CA GLY A 83 9.51 -0.12 12.68
C GLY A 83 10.99 0.17 12.64
N ARG A 84 11.33 1.45 12.38
CA ARG A 84 12.69 1.94 12.37
C ARG A 84 12.94 2.81 13.62
N VAL A 85 14.09 2.61 14.24
CA VAL A 85 14.56 3.47 15.31
C VAL A 85 15.08 4.78 14.69
N GLU A 86 14.37 5.88 14.90
CA GLU A 86 14.73 7.19 14.35
C GLU A 86 15.63 7.99 15.31
N ARG A 87 15.49 7.75 16.63
CA ARG A 87 16.28 8.39 17.67
C ARG A 87 16.45 7.44 18.87
N GLY A 88 17.59 7.55 19.55
CA GLY A 88 17.88 6.84 20.77
C GLY A 88 18.18 5.36 20.59
N THR A 89 17.88 4.59 21.61
CA THR A 89 18.14 3.15 21.66
C THR A 89 16.91 2.42 22.23
N ALA A 90 16.40 1.44 21.51
CA ALA A 90 15.39 0.52 22.01
C ALA A 90 16.04 -0.62 22.77
N LYS A 91 15.48 -1.04 23.91
CA LYS A 91 15.98 -2.15 24.74
C LYS A 91 14.91 -3.19 25.01
N ASN A 92 15.33 -4.43 25.02
CA ASN A 92 14.47 -5.55 25.40
C ASN A 92 14.01 -5.39 26.86
N GLY A 93 12.71 -5.56 27.13
CA GLY A 93 12.12 -5.44 28.46
C GLY A 93 11.91 -4.00 28.97
N GLU A 94 12.16 -2.98 28.16
CA GLU A 94 12.06 -1.57 28.56
C GLU A 94 10.61 -1.09 28.66
N ALA A 95 10.35 -0.21 29.66
CA ALA A 95 9.08 0.51 29.75
C ALA A 95 9.10 1.71 28.80
N ALA A 96 8.04 1.90 28.04
CA ALA A 96 7.94 2.92 27.01
C ALA A 96 6.52 3.51 26.95
N VAL A 97 6.33 4.54 26.14
CA VAL A 97 5.04 5.17 25.85
C VAL A 97 4.70 4.93 24.37
N LEU A 98 3.56 4.34 24.10
CA LEU A 98 2.97 4.29 22.78
C LEU A 98 2.17 5.58 22.55
N CYS A 99 2.52 6.32 21.50
CA CYS A 99 1.79 7.48 21.05
C CYS A 99 0.88 7.08 19.88
N HIS A 100 -0.41 7.14 20.10
CA HIS A 100 -1.42 6.82 19.08
C HIS A 100 -1.57 7.96 18.07
N THR A 101 -2.08 7.64 16.89
CA THR A 101 -2.29 8.60 15.81
C THR A 101 -3.40 9.63 16.10
N ASP A 102 -4.24 9.37 17.09
CA ASP A 102 -5.29 10.31 17.58
C ASP A 102 -4.75 11.29 18.64
N GLY A 103 -3.46 11.21 18.99
CA GLY A 103 -2.81 12.04 20.00
C GLY A 103 -2.91 11.49 21.43
N THR A 104 -3.56 10.36 21.64
CA THR A 104 -3.59 9.71 22.96
C THR A 104 -2.28 8.94 23.21
N THR A 105 -1.98 8.68 24.46
CA THR A 105 -0.76 7.95 24.86
C THR A 105 -1.09 6.80 25.80
N GLN A 106 -0.32 5.73 25.69
CA GLN A 106 -0.47 4.53 26.52
C GLN A 106 0.90 4.08 27.05
N ASN A 107 1.00 3.79 28.34
CA ASN A 107 2.19 3.17 28.89
C ASN A 107 2.26 1.71 28.47
N VAL A 108 3.37 1.33 27.86
CA VAL A 108 3.61 -0.02 27.33
C VAL A 108 4.94 -0.57 27.78
N ARG A 109 5.19 -1.83 27.52
CA ARG A 109 6.49 -2.46 27.72
C ARG A 109 6.88 -3.23 26.47
N ILE A 110 8.08 -3.01 25.97
CA ILE A 110 8.71 -3.82 24.95
C ILE A 110 9.05 -5.17 25.56
N ALA A 111 8.17 -6.17 25.39
CA ALA A 111 8.39 -7.47 26.01
C ALA A 111 9.55 -8.22 25.35
N LYS A 112 9.66 -8.13 24.02
CA LYS A 112 10.78 -8.66 23.25
C LYS A 112 11.09 -7.75 22.06
N LEU A 113 12.37 -7.66 21.76
CA LEU A 113 12.93 -6.93 20.62
C LEU A 113 13.62 -7.91 19.68
N TYR A 114 13.39 -7.77 18.38
CA TYR A 114 14.00 -8.62 17.36
C TYR A 114 14.58 -7.77 16.24
N GLN A 115 15.65 -8.25 15.61
CA GLN A 115 16.23 -7.75 14.38
C GLN A 115 16.08 -8.79 13.27
N PHE A 116 16.22 -8.36 12.01
CA PHE A 116 16.21 -9.24 10.86
C PHE A 116 17.63 -9.70 10.51
N GLU A 117 17.86 -11.01 10.53
CA GLU A 117 19.04 -11.64 9.95
C GLU A 117 18.61 -12.44 8.71
N GLY A 118 18.81 -11.84 7.53
CA GLY A 118 18.21 -12.33 6.30
C GLY A 118 16.68 -12.30 6.37
N LEU A 119 16.04 -13.45 6.29
CA LEU A 119 14.57 -13.59 6.40
C LEU A 119 14.08 -14.00 7.79
N LYS A 120 14.99 -14.18 8.75
CA LYS A 120 14.63 -14.63 10.10
C LYS A 120 14.63 -13.48 11.08
N ARG A 121 13.71 -13.52 12.03
CA ARG A 121 13.71 -12.65 13.20
C ARG A 121 14.58 -13.28 14.29
N VAL A 122 15.57 -12.53 14.76
CA VAL A 122 16.48 -12.94 15.83
C VAL A 122 16.31 -11.99 17.00
N GLU A 123 16.13 -12.53 18.19
CA GLU A 123 16.01 -11.71 19.43
C GLU A 123 17.31 -10.97 19.70
N CYS A 124 17.21 -9.69 20.04
CA CYS A 124 18.33 -8.83 20.37
C CYS A 124 18.07 -8.05 21.66
N ASP A 125 19.11 -7.69 22.37
CA ASP A 125 19.00 -6.94 23.63
C ASP A 125 18.78 -5.46 23.40
N THR A 126 19.39 -4.91 22.34
CA THR A 126 19.35 -3.48 22.02
C THR A 126 19.32 -3.25 20.53
N ALA A 127 18.71 -2.13 20.12
CA ALA A 127 18.74 -1.63 18.75
C ALA A 127 18.89 -0.11 18.75
N THR A 128 19.62 0.43 17.78
CA THR A 128 20.03 1.85 17.73
C THR A 128 19.45 2.53 16.49
N VAL A 129 19.70 3.83 16.40
CA VAL A 129 19.29 4.66 15.25
C VAL A 129 19.60 3.99 13.92
N GLY A 130 18.59 3.92 13.06
CA GLY A 130 18.66 3.30 11.73
C GLY A 130 18.27 1.83 11.68
N ASP A 131 18.28 1.13 12.82
CA ASP A 131 17.89 -0.29 12.87
C ASP A 131 16.40 -0.46 12.59
N ILE A 132 16.07 -1.47 11.77
CA ILE A 132 14.70 -1.93 11.58
C ILE A 132 14.44 -3.09 12.54
N VAL A 133 13.48 -2.90 13.43
CA VAL A 133 13.20 -3.83 14.51
C VAL A 133 11.77 -4.28 14.56
N CYS A 134 11.56 -5.45 15.19
CA CYS A 134 10.23 -5.94 15.54
C CYS A 134 10.07 -5.86 17.05
N VAL A 135 8.97 -5.27 17.51
CA VAL A 135 8.61 -5.17 18.94
C VAL A 135 7.35 -5.97 19.24
N SER A 136 7.38 -6.71 20.33
CA SER A 136 6.25 -7.46 20.83
C SER A 136 5.87 -7.08 22.26
N GLY A 137 4.68 -7.47 22.70
CA GLY A 137 4.14 -7.12 24.01
C GLY A 137 3.25 -5.88 24.04
N VAL A 138 3.06 -5.23 22.90
CA VAL A 138 2.16 -4.08 22.72
C VAL A 138 0.95 -4.56 21.90
N GLN A 139 -0.17 -4.86 22.59
CA GLN A 139 -1.32 -5.54 21.96
C GLN A 139 -2.04 -4.68 20.92
N ASP A 140 -2.18 -3.38 21.21
CA ASP A 140 -2.97 -2.45 20.39
C ASP A 140 -2.13 -1.60 19.43
N ILE A 141 -0.90 -2.04 19.14
CA ILE A 141 0.01 -1.31 18.27
C ILE A 141 -0.49 -1.26 16.82
N ASN A 142 -0.43 -0.08 16.21
CA ASN A 142 -0.87 0.17 14.82
C ASN A 142 0.22 0.85 13.99
N ILE A 143 0.04 0.83 12.67
CA ILE A 143 0.92 1.56 11.76
C ILE A 143 0.74 3.07 11.95
N GLY A 144 1.85 3.79 11.93
CA GLY A 144 1.88 5.24 12.12
C GLY A 144 2.03 5.66 13.58
N GLU A 145 1.94 4.72 14.53
CA GLU A 145 2.17 5.00 15.93
C GLU A 145 3.66 5.05 16.25
N THR A 146 4.02 5.81 17.26
CA THR A 146 5.41 5.97 17.69
C THR A 146 5.60 5.43 19.11
N ILE A 147 6.58 4.57 19.30
CA ILE A 147 7.04 4.17 20.65
C ILE A 147 8.13 5.14 21.08
N CYS A 148 7.90 5.81 22.20
CA CYS A 148 8.81 6.78 22.81
C CYS A 148 9.31 6.32 24.17
N SER A 149 10.45 6.87 24.59
CA SER A 149 10.89 6.76 25.99
C SER A 149 9.96 7.56 26.92
N ASN A 150 9.85 7.17 28.20
CA ASN A 150 8.96 7.82 29.17
C ASN A 150 9.31 9.28 29.47
N ASP A 151 10.56 9.66 29.33
CA ASP A 151 11.12 10.98 29.60
C ASP A 151 11.11 11.92 28.40
N CYS A 152 10.83 11.39 27.19
CA CYS A 152 10.78 12.17 25.96
C CYS A 152 9.69 11.65 25.04
N VAL A 153 8.45 12.11 25.26
CA VAL A 153 7.26 11.68 24.49
C VAL A 153 7.05 12.63 23.32
N GLU A 154 7.63 12.29 22.16
CA GLU A 154 7.55 13.08 20.93
C GLU A 154 7.17 12.16 19.76
N PRO A 155 5.88 12.09 19.40
CA PRO A 155 5.43 11.26 18.27
C PRO A 155 5.96 11.80 16.94
N LEU A 156 6.33 10.89 16.05
CA LEU A 156 6.77 11.22 14.70
C LEU A 156 5.56 11.44 13.77
N PRO A 157 5.70 12.32 12.77
CA PRO A 157 4.68 12.45 11.73
C PRO A 157 4.58 11.14 10.95
N PHE A 158 3.36 10.75 10.62
CA PHE A 158 3.13 9.56 9.79
C PHE A 158 2.24 9.90 8.60
N VAL A 159 2.34 9.08 7.54
CA VAL A 159 1.45 9.17 6.39
C VAL A 159 0.17 8.42 6.73
N LYS A 160 -0.96 9.14 6.71
CA LYS A 160 -2.27 8.52 6.96
C LYS A 160 -2.57 7.49 5.90
N ILE A 161 -3.00 6.31 6.34
CA ILE A 161 -3.44 5.25 5.43
C ILE A 161 -4.83 5.62 4.91
N ASP A 162 -5.01 5.55 3.59
CA ASP A 162 -6.29 5.82 2.96
C ASP A 162 -7.38 4.87 3.44
N GLU A 163 -8.55 5.42 3.68
CA GLU A 163 -9.72 4.64 4.04
C GLU A 163 -10.17 3.76 2.86
N PRO A 164 -10.81 2.61 3.15
CA PRO A 164 -11.42 1.79 2.12
C PRO A 164 -12.46 2.56 1.30
N THR A 165 -12.40 2.44 -0.02
CA THR A 165 -13.33 3.08 -0.96
C THR A 165 -14.30 2.11 -1.62
N VAL A 166 -14.00 0.81 -1.58
CA VAL A 166 -14.79 -0.26 -2.21
C VAL A 166 -15.10 -1.35 -1.20
N SER A 167 -16.31 -1.86 -1.23
CA SER A 167 -16.73 -3.01 -0.42
C SER A 167 -17.39 -4.09 -1.26
N MET A 168 -17.32 -5.34 -0.80
CA MET A 168 -18.07 -6.48 -1.33
C MET A 168 -18.40 -7.46 -0.22
N ASN A 169 -19.43 -8.27 -0.44
CA ASN A 169 -19.79 -9.32 0.49
C ASN A 169 -19.06 -10.63 0.12
N PHE A 170 -18.46 -11.25 1.13
CA PHE A 170 -17.94 -12.60 1.10
C PHE A 170 -18.97 -13.52 1.74
N ILE A 171 -19.45 -14.51 1.00
CA ILE A 171 -20.61 -15.31 1.35
C ILE A 171 -20.21 -16.78 1.33
N VAL A 172 -20.69 -17.55 2.28
CA VAL A 172 -20.50 -19.00 2.28
C VAL A 172 -21.13 -19.60 1.01
N ASN A 173 -20.41 -20.50 0.34
CA ASN A 173 -20.96 -21.19 -0.83
C ASN A 173 -22.04 -22.19 -0.38
N ASN A 174 -23.28 -21.85 -0.65
CA ASN A 174 -24.46 -22.69 -0.37
C ASN A 174 -25.01 -23.39 -1.62
N SER A 175 -24.25 -23.39 -2.73
CA SER A 175 -24.66 -24.07 -3.96
C SER A 175 -24.60 -25.61 -3.80
N PRO A 176 -25.31 -26.37 -4.67
CA PRO A 176 -25.23 -27.83 -4.69
C PRO A 176 -23.81 -28.38 -4.96
N PHE A 177 -22.89 -27.53 -5.40
CA PHE A 177 -21.51 -27.90 -5.72
C PHE A 177 -20.50 -27.49 -4.65
N ALA A 178 -20.97 -26.98 -3.51
CA ALA A 178 -20.10 -26.58 -2.40
C ALA A 178 -19.17 -27.72 -1.94
N GLY A 179 -17.89 -27.40 -1.72
CA GLY A 179 -16.86 -28.35 -1.26
C GLY A 179 -16.17 -29.11 -2.40
N ARG A 180 -16.40 -28.77 -3.66
CA ARG A 180 -15.69 -29.41 -4.80
C ARG A 180 -14.36 -28.76 -5.11
N GLU A 181 -14.26 -27.44 -4.96
CA GLU A 181 -13.07 -26.65 -5.31
C GLU A 181 -12.20 -26.31 -4.10
N GLY A 182 -12.76 -26.35 -2.88
CA GLY A 182 -12.05 -26.00 -1.66
C GLY A 182 -12.39 -26.87 -0.47
N LYS A 183 -11.49 -26.92 0.52
CA LYS A 183 -11.68 -27.65 1.78
C LYS A 183 -12.42 -26.82 2.83
N TYR A 184 -12.22 -25.52 2.81
CA TYR A 184 -12.73 -24.59 3.83
C TYR A 184 -13.98 -23.89 3.31
N VAL A 185 -15.15 -24.45 3.60
CA VAL A 185 -16.46 -24.04 3.04
C VAL A 185 -17.44 -23.56 4.11
N THR A 186 -17.05 -23.54 5.40
CA THR A 186 -17.96 -23.16 6.49
C THR A 186 -17.84 -21.68 6.84
N SER A 187 -18.92 -21.10 7.40
CA SER A 187 -18.96 -19.74 7.91
C SER A 187 -17.83 -19.48 8.91
N ARG A 188 -17.58 -20.41 9.82
CA ARG A 188 -16.48 -20.31 10.78
C ARG A 188 -15.11 -20.21 10.11
N ASN A 189 -14.83 -21.05 9.11
CA ASN A 189 -13.57 -21.01 8.39
C ASN A 189 -13.37 -19.68 7.67
N LEU A 190 -14.43 -19.20 7.01
CA LEU A 190 -14.41 -17.92 6.29
C LEU A 190 -14.20 -16.75 7.25
N ARG A 191 -14.92 -16.72 8.36
CA ARG A 191 -14.79 -15.73 9.41
C ARG A 191 -13.36 -15.69 9.98
N ASP A 192 -12.88 -16.83 10.48
CA ASP A 192 -11.56 -16.90 11.11
C ASP A 192 -10.44 -16.46 10.16
N ARG A 193 -10.58 -16.76 8.85
CA ARG A 193 -9.61 -16.35 7.84
C ARG A 193 -9.67 -14.86 7.54
N LEU A 194 -10.87 -14.28 7.40
CA LEU A 194 -11.03 -12.86 7.13
C LEU A 194 -10.58 -12.00 8.32
N PHE A 195 -10.96 -12.39 9.55
CA PHE A 195 -10.52 -11.66 10.74
C PHE A 195 -9.02 -11.78 11.00
N LYS A 196 -8.40 -12.89 10.62
CA LYS A 196 -6.95 -13.02 10.65
C LYS A 196 -6.26 -12.12 9.63
N GLU A 197 -6.86 -11.87 8.47
CA GLU A 197 -6.28 -10.98 7.47
C GLU A 197 -6.14 -9.55 7.98
N ILE A 198 -7.12 -9.02 8.72
CA ILE A 198 -7.07 -7.65 9.24
C ILE A 198 -6.04 -7.45 10.36
N GLU A 199 -5.49 -8.52 10.93
CA GLU A 199 -4.40 -8.41 11.91
C GLU A 199 -3.13 -7.80 11.29
N THR A 200 -2.91 -8.06 9.99
CA THR A 200 -1.73 -7.61 9.25
C THR A 200 -2.06 -6.63 8.13
N ASN A 201 -3.24 -6.73 7.55
CA ASN A 201 -3.69 -5.89 6.43
C ASN A 201 -4.55 -4.72 6.95
N VAL A 202 -3.89 -3.66 7.38
CA VAL A 202 -4.52 -2.49 8.01
C VAL A 202 -5.44 -1.68 7.09
N ALA A 203 -5.32 -1.86 5.78
CA ALA A 203 -6.17 -1.20 4.78
C ALA A 203 -7.44 -2.00 4.45
N LEU A 204 -7.63 -3.14 5.09
CA LEU A 204 -8.81 -3.99 4.95
C LEU A 204 -9.71 -3.81 6.19
N ARG A 205 -11.02 -3.76 5.97
CA ARG A 205 -12.01 -3.84 7.06
C ARG A 205 -12.92 -5.02 6.81
N VAL A 206 -13.24 -5.75 7.86
CA VAL A 206 -14.18 -6.86 7.84
C VAL A 206 -15.26 -6.60 8.88
N GLU A 207 -16.51 -6.62 8.43
CA GLU A 207 -17.69 -6.40 9.27
C GLU A 207 -18.60 -7.63 9.16
N GLU A 208 -19.13 -8.09 10.29
CA GLU A 208 -20.21 -9.07 10.31
C GLU A 208 -21.49 -8.40 9.83
N THR A 209 -22.34 -9.15 9.14
CA THR A 209 -23.64 -8.68 8.70
C THR A 209 -24.75 -9.35 9.53
N ASP A 210 -26.01 -8.99 9.27
CA ASP A 210 -27.17 -9.65 9.90
C ASP A 210 -27.27 -11.15 9.56
N SER A 211 -26.57 -11.59 8.52
CA SER A 211 -26.46 -13.00 8.14
C SER A 211 -25.14 -13.60 8.65
N ALA A 212 -25.24 -14.70 9.41
CA ALA A 212 -24.07 -15.41 9.92
C ALA A 212 -23.14 -15.98 8.82
N ASP A 213 -23.62 -16.08 7.59
CA ASP A 213 -22.91 -16.65 6.43
C ASP A 213 -22.35 -15.57 5.49
N THR A 214 -22.47 -14.28 5.86
CA THR A 214 -22.08 -13.16 5.01
C THR A 214 -21.21 -12.17 5.80
N PHE A 215 -20.06 -11.80 5.23
CA PHE A 215 -19.12 -10.84 5.79
C PHE A 215 -18.92 -9.71 4.78
N LYS A 216 -19.08 -8.47 5.22
CA LYS A 216 -18.77 -7.29 4.40
C LYS A 216 -17.28 -7.01 4.50
N VAL A 217 -16.60 -7.03 3.39
CA VAL A 217 -15.16 -6.78 3.30
C VAL A 217 -14.94 -5.51 2.50
N SER A 218 -14.21 -4.56 3.07
CA SER A 218 -13.93 -3.25 2.48
C SER A 218 -12.44 -3.08 2.28
N GLY A 219 -12.02 -2.58 1.12
CA GLY A 219 -10.62 -2.38 0.74
C GLY A 219 -10.41 -1.11 -0.06
N ARG A 220 -9.15 -0.75 -0.34
CA ARG A 220 -8.77 0.46 -1.08
C ARG A 220 -9.30 0.50 -2.51
N GLY A 221 -9.62 -0.67 -3.09
CA GLY A 221 -10.08 -0.76 -4.47
C GLY A 221 -10.32 -2.20 -4.91
N GLU A 222 -10.77 -2.36 -6.15
CA GLU A 222 -11.11 -3.66 -6.74
C GLU A 222 -9.91 -4.63 -6.76
N LEU A 223 -8.73 -4.14 -7.12
CA LEU A 223 -7.52 -4.98 -7.16
C LEU A 223 -7.15 -5.53 -5.79
N HIS A 224 -7.26 -4.72 -4.73
CA HIS A 224 -6.96 -5.16 -3.37
C HIS A 224 -7.86 -6.33 -2.94
N LEU A 225 -9.16 -6.23 -3.20
CA LEU A 225 -10.12 -7.29 -2.90
C LEU A 225 -9.91 -8.53 -3.79
N SER A 226 -9.56 -8.33 -5.06
CA SER A 226 -9.27 -9.43 -6.00
C SER A 226 -8.03 -10.25 -5.57
N ILE A 227 -6.99 -9.58 -5.07
CA ILE A 227 -5.79 -10.26 -4.53
C ILE A 227 -6.15 -11.08 -3.29
N LEU A 228 -6.99 -10.55 -2.40
CA LEU A 228 -7.48 -11.30 -1.24
C LEU A 228 -8.25 -12.55 -1.67
N ILE A 229 -9.19 -12.41 -2.62
CA ILE A 229 -9.98 -13.53 -3.16
C ILE A 229 -9.06 -14.61 -3.72
N GLU A 230 -8.11 -14.24 -4.56
CA GLU A 230 -7.18 -15.20 -5.18
C GLU A 230 -6.25 -15.86 -4.15
N THR A 231 -5.79 -15.11 -3.16
CA THR A 231 -4.97 -15.65 -2.07
C THR A 231 -5.76 -16.69 -1.26
N MET A 232 -7.00 -16.38 -0.90
CA MET A 232 -7.87 -17.31 -0.18
C MET A 232 -8.20 -18.55 -1.01
N ARG A 233 -8.46 -18.38 -2.32
CA ARG A 233 -8.69 -19.50 -3.24
C ARG A 233 -7.48 -20.46 -3.28
N ARG A 234 -6.26 -19.93 -3.37
CA ARG A 234 -5.01 -20.73 -3.32
C ARG A 234 -4.79 -21.42 -2.00
N GLN A 235 -5.36 -20.91 -0.92
CA GLN A 235 -5.35 -21.51 0.41
C GLN A 235 -6.46 -22.55 0.62
N ASN A 236 -7.17 -22.97 -0.44
CA ASN A 236 -8.28 -23.93 -0.45
C ASN A 236 -9.56 -23.44 0.25
N TYR A 237 -9.80 -22.14 0.32
CA TYR A 237 -11.09 -21.59 0.69
C TYR A 237 -12.01 -21.53 -0.52
N GLU A 238 -13.26 -21.92 -0.31
CA GLU A 238 -14.33 -21.84 -1.32
C GLU A 238 -15.47 -20.99 -0.75
N PHE A 239 -15.82 -19.93 -1.47
CA PHE A 239 -16.83 -18.95 -1.07
C PHE A 239 -17.37 -18.22 -2.31
N GLN A 240 -18.47 -17.51 -2.12
CA GLN A 240 -19.04 -16.63 -3.14
C GLN A 240 -18.73 -15.18 -2.79
N VAL A 241 -18.75 -14.30 -3.79
CA VAL A 241 -18.60 -12.86 -3.61
C VAL A 241 -19.71 -12.11 -4.33
N SER A 242 -20.14 -10.98 -3.76
CA SER A 242 -21.04 -10.06 -4.45
C SER A 242 -20.26 -9.20 -5.46
N ARG A 243 -20.99 -8.44 -6.27
CA ARG A 243 -20.37 -7.36 -7.05
C ARG A 243 -19.76 -6.32 -6.09
N PRO A 244 -18.60 -5.73 -6.44
CA PRO A 244 -18.04 -4.63 -5.68
C PRO A 244 -18.94 -3.40 -5.71
N GLN A 245 -18.98 -2.67 -4.61
CA GLN A 245 -19.75 -1.44 -4.47
C GLN A 245 -18.87 -0.35 -3.87
N VAL A 246 -19.01 0.88 -4.34
CA VAL A 246 -18.31 2.02 -3.73
C VAL A 246 -18.91 2.34 -2.37
N ILE A 247 -18.06 2.72 -1.45
CA ILE A 247 -18.47 3.14 -0.11
C ILE A 247 -18.86 4.61 -0.19
N THR A 248 -20.14 4.91 -0.03
CA THR A 248 -20.69 6.27 0.00
C THR A 248 -20.74 6.79 1.43
N LYS A 249 -20.67 8.12 1.61
CA LYS A 249 -20.77 8.79 2.91
C LYS A 249 -21.85 9.87 2.88
N MET A 250 -22.56 10.02 3.99
CA MET A 250 -23.45 11.18 4.20
C MET A 250 -22.63 12.33 4.80
N ILE A 251 -22.46 13.41 4.05
CA ILE A 251 -21.75 14.61 4.49
C ILE A 251 -22.71 15.79 4.26
N ASP A 252 -22.97 16.57 5.31
CA ASP A 252 -23.89 17.72 5.28
C ASP A 252 -25.27 17.39 4.68
N GLY A 253 -25.78 16.18 4.97
CA GLY A 253 -27.11 15.73 4.51
C GLY A 253 -27.16 15.32 3.03
N LYS A 254 -26.04 15.29 2.33
CA LYS A 254 -25.92 14.83 0.93
C LYS A 254 -25.12 13.55 0.84
N LEU A 255 -25.51 12.67 -0.07
CA LEU A 255 -24.76 11.45 -0.37
C LEU A 255 -23.51 11.82 -1.18
N HIS A 256 -22.33 11.44 -0.66
CA HIS A 256 -21.05 11.62 -1.33
C HIS A 256 -20.50 10.28 -1.77
N GLU A 257 -19.82 10.28 -2.90
CA GLU A 257 -19.11 9.12 -3.45
C GLU A 257 -17.59 9.41 -3.57
N PRO A 258 -16.74 8.37 -3.51
CA PRO A 258 -15.30 8.53 -3.63
C PRO A 258 -14.92 8.91 -5.07
N MET A 259 -14.01 9.87 -5.19
CA MET A 259 -13.43 10.35 -6.44
C MET A 259 -11.97 9.88 -6.57
N GLU A 260 -11.55 9.66 -7.80
CA GLU A 260 -10.18 9.28 -8.16
C GLU A 260 -9.58 10.34 -9.08
N PHE A 261 -8.33 10.69 -8.84
CA PHE A 261 -7.50 11.39 -9.80
C PHE A 261 -6.84 10.35 -10.71
N LEU A 262 -7.19 10.38 -11.98
CA LEU A 262 -6.80 9.39 -12.97
C LEU A 262 -5.80 10.00 -13.95
N ILE A 263 -4.66 9.35 -14.11
CA ILE A 263 -3.60 9.73 -15.06
C ILE A 263 -3.52 8.65 -16.14
N ILE A 264 -3.57 9.06 -17.38
CA ILE A 264 -3.48 8.18 -18.55
C ILE A 264 -2.38 8.67 -19.48
N GLU A 265 -1.59 7.74 -19.98
CA GLU A 265 -0.63 7.95 -21.05
C GLU A 265 -0.92 6.98 -22.18
N VAL A 266 -1.24 7.51 -23.34
CA VAL A 266 -1.60 6.71 -24.54
C VAL A 266 -0.99 7.32 -25.80
N PRO A 267 -0.62 6.49 -26.79
CA PRO A 267 -0.34 6.97 -28.14
C PRO A 267 -1.52 7.78 -28.69
N ASP A 268 -1.25 8.86 -29.43
CA ASP A 268 -2.24 9.81 -29.92
C ASP A 268 -3.41 9.15 -30.67
N THR A 269 -3.17 8.02 -31.32
CA THR A 269 -4.18 7.23 -32.05
C THR A 269 -5.30 6.67 -31.16
N TYR A 270 -5.06 6.53 -29.87
CA TYR A 270 -6.03 5.94 -28.92
C TYR A 270 -6.73 6.99 -28.04
N VAL A 271 -6.40 8.28 -28.18
CA VAL A 271 -6.99 9.36 -27.37
C VAL A 271 -8.50 9.42 -27.54
N GLY A 272 -9.00 9.35 -28.77
CA GLY A 272 -10.44 9.43 -29.06
C GLY A 272 -11.28 8.38 -28.33
N PRO A 273 -11.01 7.07 -28.49
CA PRO A 273 -11.72 6.00 -27.77
C PRO A 273 -11.65 6.12 -26.25
N VAL A 274 -10.48 6.52 -25.70
CA VAL A 274 -10.30 6.71 -24.26
C VAL A 274 -11.16 7.87 -23.74
N MET A 275 -11.16 9.01 -24.43
CA MET A 275 -11.96 10.18 -24.08
C MET A 275 -13.45 9.88 -24.09
N GLU A 276 -13.95 9.20 -25.12
CA GLU A 276 -15.36 8.81 -25.24
C GLU A 276 -15.81 7.91 -24.09
N LYS A 277 -15.02 6.87 -23.80
CA LYS A 277 -15.34 5.92 -22.72
C LYS A 277 -15.29 6.55 -21.34
N LEU A 278 -14.27 7.37 -21.05
CA LEU A 278 -14.17 8.04 -19.76
C LEU A 278 -15.25 9.09 -19.56
N GLY A 279 -15.61 9.81 -20.63
CA GLY A 279 -16.74 10.75 -20.60
C GLY A 279 -18.06 10.06 -20.26
N SER A 280 -18.34 8.89 -20.87
CA SER A 280 -19.54 8.09 -20.55
C SER A 280 -19.56 7.56 -19.12
N ARG A 281 -18.38 7.37 -18.51
CA ARG A 281 -18.15 6.91 -17.11
C ARG A 281 -18.08 8.06 -16.11
N LYS A 282 -18.44 9.29 -16.51
CA LYS A 282 -18.43 10.49 -15.67
C LYS A 282 -17.03 11.00 -15.33
N GLY A 283 -16.04 10.74 -16.17
CA GLY A 283 -14.74 11.36 -16.07
C GLY A 283 -14.80 12.82 -16.51
N GLU A 284 -14.29 13.72 -15.69
CA GLU A 284 -14.09 15.14 -15.99
C GLU A 284 -12.63 15.35 -16.38
N LEU A 285 -12.40 15.86 -17.59
CA LEU A 285 -11.06 16.17 -18.06
C LEU A 285 -10.50 17.37 -17.27
N ILE A 286 -9.35 17.18 -16.64
CA ILE A 286 -8.62 18.24 -15.93
C ILE A 286 -7.58 18.86 -16.85
N ASN A 287 -6.76 18.00 -17.46
CA ASN A 287 -5.64 18.43 -18.29
C ASN A 287 -5.35 17.42 -19.41
N MET A 288 -4.81 17.91 -20.52
CA MET A 288 -4.37 17.07 -21.62
C MET A 288 -3.21 17.74 -22.35
N GLY A 289 -2.14 17.02 -22.58
CA GLY A 289 -0.96 17.50 -23.30
C GLY A 289 -0.25 16.39 -24.05
N THR A 290 0.22 16.69 -25.25
CA THR A 290 1.03 15.75 -26.03
C THR A 290 2.49 15.89 -25.65
N ARG A 291 3.14 14.76 -25.35
CA ARG A 291 4.58 14.69 -25.07
C ARG A 291 5.37 14.35 -26.34
N GLU A 292 6.67 14.57 -26.31
CA GLU A 292 7.56 14.12 -27.38
C GLU A 292 7.41 12.61 -27.61
N GLY A 293 7.33 12.19 -28.88
CA GLY A 293 7.17 10.78 -29.26
C GLY A 293 5.74 10.36 -29.59
N GLY A 294 4.76 11.29 -29.66
CA GLY A 294 3.37 10.97 -30.06
C GLY A 294 2.59 10.24 -28.98
N VAL A 295 2.90 10.55 -27.70
CA VAL A 295 2.17 10.07 -26.54
C VAL A 295 1.43 11.22 -25.89
N THR A 296 0.13 11.07 -25.70
CA THR A 296 -0.70 12.04 -24.99
C THR A 296 -0.84 11.67 -23.52
N HIS A 297 -0.54 12.62 -22.65
CA HIS A 297 -0.80 12.59 -21.22
C HIS A 297 -2.16 13.23 -20.94
N ILE A 298 -3.01 12.53 -20.19
CA ILE A 298 -4.38 12.97 -19.91
C ILE A 298 -4.67 12.77 -18.42
N GLU A 299 -5.21 13.80 -17.80
CA GLU A 299 -5.61 13.80 -16.40
C GLU A 299 -7.13 13.95 -16.29
N PHE A 300 -7.74 13.07 -15.53
CA PHE A 300 -9.16 13.07 -15.26
C PHE A 300 -9.45 13.06 -13.76
N ARG A 301 -10.59 13.60 -13.42
CA ARG A 301 -11.26 13.36 -12.15
C ARG A 301 -12.49 12.50 -12.41
N ILE A 302 -12.60 11.34 -11.75
CA ILE A 302 -13.63 10.36 -12.06
C ILE A 302 -14.14 9.69 -10.79
N PRO A 303 -15.45 9.41 -10.66
CA PRO A 303 -15.95 8.61 -9.53
C PRO A 303 -15.33 7.20 -9.56
N SER A 304 -14.94 6.67 -8.38
CA SER A 304 -14.34 5.33 -8.29
C SER A 304 -15.20 4.25 -8.95
N ARG A 305 -16.55 4.38 -8.92
CA ARG A 305 -17.47 3.47 -9.63
C ARG A 305 -17.28 3.49 -11.15
N GLY A 306 -16.86 4.62 -11.72
CA GLY A 306 -16.58 4.74 -13.16
C GLY A 306 -15.36 3.96 -13.62
N LEU A 307 -14.40 3.69 -12.71
CA LEU A 307 -13.20 2.89 -12.99
C LEU A 307 -13.41 1.39 -12.81
N MET A 308 -14.48 0.96 -12.12
CA MET A 308 -14.75 -0.46 -11.92
C MET A 308 -14.92 -1.18 -13.27
N GLY A 309 -14.12 -2.23 -13.47
CA GLY A 309 -14.10 -3.00 -14.70
C GLY A 309 -13.54 -2.28 -15.93
N TYR A 310 -13.07 -1.03 -15.82
CA TYR A 310 -12.55 -0.28 -16.96
C TYR A 310 -11.16 -0.73 -17.41
N ARG A 311 -10.30 -1.17 -16.50
CA ARG A 311 -8.92 -1.55 -16.84
C ARG A 311 -8.78 -2.58 -17.96
N PRO A 312 -9.55 -3.68 -18.01
CA PRO A 312 -9.50 -4.63 -19.13
C PRO A 312 -9.94 -4.02 -20.46
N GLU A 313 -10.97 -3.17 -20.44
CA GLU A 313 -11.43 -2.45 -21.64
C GLU A 313 -10.36 -1.48 -22.15
N PHE A 314 -9.76 -0.70 -21.25
CA PHE A 314 -8.68 0.23 -21.56
C PHE A 314 -7.49 -0.47 -22.22
N LEU A 315 -7.06 -1.63 -21.69
CA LEU A 315 -5.99 -2.41 -22.30
C LEU A 315 -6.36 -2.94 -23.68
N THR A 316 -7.62 -3.33 -23.88
CA THR A 316 -8.11 -3.76 -25.19
C THR A 316 -8.15 -2.62 -26.19
N ASP A 317 -8.69 -1.46 -25.80
CA ASP A 317 -8.83 -0.28 -26.65
C ASP A 317 -7.49 0.30 -27.07
N THR A 318 -6.48 0.19 -26.21
CA THR A 318 -5.12 0.70 -26.43
C THR A 318 -4.17 -0.37 -26.98
N ASN A 319 -4.65 -1.59 -27.27
CA ASN A 319 -3.84 -2.74 -27.66
C ASN A 319 -2.66 -2.98 -26.69
N GLY A 320 -2.87 -2.71 -25.38
CA GLY A 320 -1.84 -2.83 -24.34
C GLY A 320 -0.79 -1.71 -24.29
N ASN A 321 -0.90 -0.68 -25.15
CA ASN A 321 0.08 0.42 -25.22
C ASN A 321 -0.26 1.58 -24.26
N GLY A 322 -1.39 1.53 -23.56
CA GLY A 322 -1.78 2.57 -22.62
C GLY A 322 -1.29 2.28 -21.21
N ILE A 323 -0.92 3.34 -20.50
CA ILE A 323 -0.60 3.33 -19.06
C ILE A 323 -1.74 4.04 -18.34
N MET A 324 -2.24 3.45 -17.26
CA MET A 324 -3.33 4.01 -16.45
C MET A 324 -2.99 3.88 -14.98
N ASN A 325 -2.94 5.01 -14.29
CA ASN A 325 -2.73 5.12 -12.85
C ASN A 325 -3.82 5.99 -12.24
N HIS A 326 -4.27 5.66 -11.03
CA HIS A 326 -5.24 6.47 -10.31
C HIS A 326 -4.95 6.46 -8.81
N VAL A 327 -5.32 7.55 -8.15
CA VAL A 327 -5.20 7.72 -6.71
C VAL A 327 -6.49 8.31 -6.16
N PHE A 328 -6.82 7.97 -4.92
CA PHE A 328 -8.00 8.53 -4.23
C PHE A 328 -7.85 10.04 -4.05
N ASP A 329 -8.89 10.82 -4.46
CA ASP A 329 -8.90 12.29 -4.45
C ASP A 329 -9.99 12.90 -3.53
N GLY A 330 -10.59 12.09 -2.68
CA GLY A 330 -11.59 12.56 -1.72
C GLY A 330 -13.02 12.12 -2.02
N TYR A 331 -13.97 12.79 -1.39
CA TYR A 331 -15.41 12.52 -1.53
C TYR A 331 -16.13 13.74 -2.08
N GLU A 332 -16.99 13.53 -3.09
CA GLU A 332 -17.86 14.59 -3.64
C GLU A 332 -19.33 14.19 -3.64
N PRO A 333 -20.24 15.17 -3.65
CA PRO A 333 -21.67 14.90 -3.74
C PRO A 333 -21.97 14.05 -4.98
N ARG A 334 -22.66 12.92 -4.76
CA ARG A 334 -23.08 12.05 -5.85
C ARG A 334 -24.10 12.77 -6.71
N SER A 335 -23.85 12.86 -8.02
CA SER A 335 -24.81 13.40 -8.98
C SER A 335 -26.05 12.49 -9.05
N GLU A 336 -27.23 13.06 -8.77
CA GLU A 336 -28.49 12.30 -8.78
C GLU A 336 -29.01 11.95 -10.20
N GLU A 337 -28.43 12.57 -11.23
CA GLU A 337 -28.92 12.41 -12.61
C GLU A 337 -28.78 11.03 -13.21
N HIS A 338 -28.10 10.09 -12.52
CA HIS A 338 -27.90 8.72 -13.01
C HIS A 338 -27.98 7.68 -11.90
N THR A 339 -29.18 7.43 -11.39
CA THR A 339 -29.51 6.25 -10.56
C THR A 339 -29.73 4.98 -11.38
N SER A 340 -29.59 5.01 -12.70
CA SER A 340 -29.73 3.86 -13.59
C SER A 340 -28.37 3.40 -14.12
N GLU A 341 -27.95 2.25 -13.61
CA GLU A 341 -27.15 1.24 -14.30
C GLU A 341 -25.72 1.62 -14.77
N LEU A 342 -24.78 1.50 -13.82
CA LEU A 342 -23.46 0.94 -14.15
C LEU A 342 -23.17 -0.26 -13.26
#